data_a5f14b922ce9dc0659f9622f74629319
#
_entry.id   a5f14b922ce9dc0659f9622f74629319
#
_cell.length_a   1.000
_cell.length_b   1.000
_cell.length_c   1.000
_cell.angle_alpha   90.00
_cell.angle_beta   90.00
_cell.angle_gamma   90.00
#
_symmetry.space_group_name_H-M   'P 1'
#
loop_
_entity.id
_entity.type
_entity.pdbx_description
1 polymer ?
#
loop_
_entity_poly.entity_id
_entity_poly.type
_entity_poly.pdbx_seq_one_letter_code
_entity_poly.pdbx_strand_id
1 'polypeptide(L)'
;MSNVPVPPRRAPRKKLKMPLFGGMGGGASADSSANRDDFFGKNFGSILIAMTGMAFAAQIFLPNIWSEKVYNDADEITEMAWNGSIRKKYADAKNKSEIHYYLVIKEAKGQKKVVDLVEADPVFFDQVAVPQRVIKSANSLDVRVTRFSKPDTTLKIKFNPS
;
A
#
# COMPACT_ATOMS: atom_id res chain seq x y z
N MET A 1 7.15 -6.96 75.07
CA MET A 1 6.87 -5.69 74.35
C MET A 1 7.61 -5.75 73.03
N SER A 2 6.92 -6.07 71.96
CA SER A 2 7.54 -6.32 70.65
C SER A 2 7.54 -5.02 69.86
N ASN A 3 8.74 -4.51 69.55
CA ASN A 3 8.92 -3.38 68.68
C ASN A 3 8.71 -3.82 67.22
N VAL A 4 7.60 -3.45 66.63
CA VAL A 4 7.33 -3.62 65.18
C VAL A 4 7.94 -2.43 64.45
N PRO A 5 8.88 -2.67 63.50
CA PRO A 5 9.45 -1.59 62.71
C PRO A 5 8.39 -1.01 61.73
N VAL A 6 8.22 0.31 61.80
CA VAL A 6 7.33 1.05 60.88
C VAL A 6 7.99 1.18 59.50
N PRO A 7 7.31 0.78 58.40
CA PRO A 7 7.90 0.87 57.08
C PRO A 7 8.07 2.34 56.65
N PRO A 8 9.13 2.66 55.92
CA PRO A 8 9.40 4.03 55.48
C PRO A 8 8.30 4.55 54.53
N ARG A 9 7.80 5.78 54.79
CA ARG A 9 6.82 6.45 53.95
C ARG A 9 7.38 6.65 52.55
N ARG A 10 6.70 6.13 51.54
CA ARG A 10 7.04 6.33 50.13
C ARG A 10 7.00 7.83 49.79
N ALA A 11 8.09 8.32 49.20
CA ALA A 11 8.18 9.69 48.70
C ALA A 11 7.07 9.98 47.64
N PRO A 12 6.50 11.19 47.64
CA PRO A 12 5.48 11.53 46.65
C PRO A 12 6.05 11.48 45.23
N ARG A 13 5.38 10.69 44.38
CA ARG A 13 5.75 10.60 42.95
C ARG A 13 5.63 11.98 42.31
N LYS A 14 6.73 12.52 41.79
CA LYS A 14 6.73 13.70 40.96
C LYS A 14 5.84 13.46 39.75
N LYS A 15 4.75 14.21 39.62
CA LYS A 15 3.91 14.18 38.41
C LYS A 15 4.77 14.67 37.23
N LEU A 16 5.02 13.77 36.31
CA LEU A 16 5.66 14.13 35.04
C LEU A 16 4.70 15.09 34.31
N LYS A 17 5.07 16.35 34.21
CA LYS A 17 4.35 17.30 33.34
C LYS A 17 4.76 16.95 31.92
N MET A 18 3.88 16.28 31.17
CA MET A 18 4.04 16.11 29.75
C MET A 18 3.79 17.47 29.08
N PRO A 19 4.75 18.04 28.36
CA PRO A 19 4.57 19.34 27.70
C PRO A 19 3.84 19.27 26.36
N LEU A 20 3.07 18.18 26.11
CA LEU A 20 2.56 17.90 24.75
C LEU A 20 1.23 18.57 24.39
N PHE A 21 0.49 19.16 25.34
CA PHE A 21 -0.82 19.77 25.05
C PHE A 21 -1.14 21.02 25.90
N GLY A 22 -0.16 21.87 26.12
CA GLY A 22 -0.38 23.09 26.90
C GLY A 22 0.04 24.34 26.16
N GLY A 23 -0.83 24.90 25.31
CA GLY A 23 -0.49 26.13 24.63
C GLY A 23 -1.48 26.63 23.58
N MET A 24 -2.73 26.20 23.63
CA MET A 24 -3.78 26.79 22.78
C MET A 24 -4.73 27.64 23.66
N GLY A 25 -4.25 28.78 24.06
CA GLY A 25 -5.03 29.74 24.84
C GLY A 25 -4.23 31.02 25.04
N GLY A 26 -4.12 31.85 24.04
CA GLY A 26 -3.45 33.15 24.12
C GLY A 26 -4.31 34.21 23.48
N GLY A 27 -4.73 35.18 24.34
CA GLY A 27 -5.62 36.28 24.06
C GLY A 27 -5.26 37.10 22.83
N ALA A 28 -6.29 37.58 22.17
CA ALA A 28 -6.25 38.59 21.14
C ALA A 28 -5.75 39.89 21.72
N SER A 29 -4.61 40.38 21.24
CA SER A 29 -4.26 41.79 21.25
C SER A 29 -4.15 42.22 19.79
N ALA A 30 -5.11 43.04 19.39
CA ALA A 30 -5.11 43.69 18.10
C ALA A 30 -4.00 44.72 18.05
N ASP A 31 -2.97 44.45 17.25
CA ASP A 31 -2.09 45.47 16.71
C ASP A 31 -1.87 45.17 15.22
N SER A 32 -2.48 46.02 14.42
CA SER A 32 -2.55 45.94 12.95
C SER A 32 -1.34 46.56 12.32
N SER A 33 -0.28 45.78 12.24
CA SER A 33 0.78 45.92 11.18
C SER A 33 1.57 44.62 11.09
N ALA A 34 0.87 43.49 10.90
CA ALA A 34 1.51 42.22 10.75
C ALA A 34 2.10 42.10 9.35
N ASN A 35 3.41 42.27 9.28
CA ASN A 35 4.23 41.86 8.16
C ASN A 35 3.88 40.39 7.81
N ARG A 36 3.46 40.14 6.60
CA ARG A 36 3.09 38.80 6.13
C ARG A 36 4.17 37.75 6.35
N ASP A 37 5.41 38.19 6.44
CA ASP A 37 6.60 37.34 6.63
C ASP A 37 6.68 36.76 8.06
N ASP A 38 6.19 37.48 9.08
CA ASP A 38 6.17 37.01 10.46
C ASP A 38 5.13 35.89 10.72
N PHE A 39 4.06 35.85 9.93
CA PHE A 39 3.02 34.81 10.08
C PHE A 39 3.58 33.43 9.73
N PHE A 40 4.33 33.34 8.64
CA PHE A 40 4.95 32.07 8.23
C PHE A 40 6.03 31.64 9.22
N GLY A 41 6.84 32.54 9.74
CA GLY A 41 7.89 32.20 10.69
C GLY A 41 7.33 31.65 12.01
N LYS A 42 6.32 32.30 12.58
CA LYS A 42 5.70 31.88 13.86
C LYS A 42 4.87 30.60 13.76
N ASN A 43 4.26 30.35 12.61
CA ASN A 43 3.36 29.22 12.42
C ASN A 43 3.94 28.11 11.55
N PHE A 44 5.19 28.21 11.13
CA PHE A 44 5.82 27.25 10.23
C PHE A 44 5.70 25.80 10.75
N GLY A 45 5.95 25.57 12.02
CA GLY A 45 5.83 24.25 12.63
C GLY A 45 4.39 23.71 12.59
N SER A 46 3.40 24.58 12.86
CA SER A 46 1.98 24.18 12.80
C SER A 46 1.52 23.92 11.38
N ILE A 47 1.98 24.69 10.42
CA ILE A 47 1.68 24.50 8.99
C ILE A 47 2.29 23.18 8.51
N LEU A 48 3.53 22.89 8.88
CA LEU A 48 4.22 21.66 8.50
C LEU A 48 3.53 20.43 9.09
N ILE A 49 3.10 20.48 10.34
CA ILE A 49 2.31 19.40 10.97
C ILE A 49 0.97 19.22 10.27
N ALA A 50 0.27 20.32 9.95
CA ALA A 50 -1.00 20.26 9.23
C ALA A 50 -0.86 19.66 7.82
N MET A 51 0.18 20.06 7.08
CA MET A 51 0.47 19.50 5.74
C MET A 51 0.84 18.02 5.81
N THR A 52 1.66 17.64 6.78
CA THR A 52 2.02 16.23 6.98
C THR A 52 0.81 15.40 7.38
N GLY A 53 -0.03 15.91 8.28
CA GLY A 53 -1.29 15.26 8.67
C GLY A 53 -2.26 15.12 7.49
N MET A 54 -2.36 16.14 6.65
CA MET A 54 -3.20 16.12 5.44
C MET A 54 -2.67 15.13 4.39
N ALA A 55 -1.35 15.03 4.21
CA ALA A 55 -0.72 14.04 3.32
C ALA A 55 -0.97 12.61 3.82
N PHE A 56 -0.88 12.38 5.13
CA PHE A 56 -1.21 11.08 5.74
C PHE A 56 -2.70 10.75 5.60
N ALA A 57 -3.58 11.71 5.85
CA ALA A 57 -5.02 11.54 5.66
C ALA A 57 -5.34 11.23 4.19
N ALA A 58 -4.70 11.94 3.25
CA ALA A 58 -4.87 11.68 1.82
C ALA A 58 -4.46 10.24 1.44
N GLN A 59 -3.38 9.70 2.01
CA GLN A 59 -2.99 8.31 1.78
C GLN A 59 -3.99 7.28 2.31
N ILE A 60 -4.67 7.60 3.41
CA ILE A 60 -5.67 6.71 4.03
C ILE A 60 -7.02 6.81 3.32
N PHE A 61 -7.46 8.04 3.00
CA PHE A 61 -8.81 8.30 2.46
C PHE A 61 -8.89 8.31 0.94
N LEU A 62 -7.74 8.41 0.23
CA LEU A 62 -7.66 8.37 -1.22
C LEU A 62 -6.78 7.20 -1.70
N PRO A 63 -7.14 5.94 -1.36
CA PRO A 63 -6.34 4.76 -1.72
C PRO A 63 -6.18 4.56 -3.24
N ASN A 64 -6.95 5.27 -4.05
CA ASN A 64 -7.01 5.09 -5.50
C ASN A 64 -6.45 6.26 -6.32
N ILE A 65 -5.77 7.25 -5.71
CA ILE A 65 -5.11 8.31 -6.50
C ILE A 65 -3.98 7.73 -7.36
N TRP A 66 -3.38 6.64 -6.91
CA TRP A 66 -2.43 5.84 -7.66
C TRP A 66 -3.15 4.57 -8.14
N SER A 67 -4.07 4.72 -9.09
CA SER A 67 -4.66 3.55 -9.73
C SER A 67 -3.54 2.70 -10.31
N GLU A 68 -3.37 1.50 -9.77
CA GLU A 68 -2.41 0.53 -10.31
C GLU A 68 -2.83 0.32 -11.78
N LYS A 69 -1.90 0.53 -12.72
CA LYS A 69 -2.19 0.29 -14.15
C LYS A 69 -2.63 -1.16 -14.30
N VAL A 70 -3.83 -1.36 -14.79
CA VAL A 70 -4.33 -2.69 -15.15
C VAL A 70 -4.00 -2.92 -16.61
N TYR A 71 -3.28 -4.00 -16.87
CA TYR A 71 -2.96 -4.46 -18.21
C TYR A 71 -4.01 -5.47 -18.64
N ASN A 72 -4.81 -5.13 -19.62
CA ASN A 72 -5.96 -5.93 -20.07
C ASN A 72 -5.94 -6.26 -21.57
N ASP A 73 -5.06 -5.61 -22.35
CA ASP A 73 -4.90 -5.86 -23.76
C ASP A 73 -3.96 -7.05 -24.00
N ALA A 74 -4.32 -7.94 -24.91
CA ALA A 74 -3.54 -9.11 -25.30
C ALA A 74 -2.13 -8.72 -25.80
N ASP A 75 -2.02 -7.64 -26.56
CA ASP A 75 -0.76 -7.13 -27.08
C ASP A 75 0.11 -6.57 -25.96
N GLU A 76 -0.46 -5.75 -25.06
CA GLU A 76 0.25 -5.26 -23.88
C GLU A 76 0.76 -6.40 -22.99
N ILE A 77 -0.07 -7.43 -22.75
CA ILE A 77 0.30 -8.60 -21.96
C ILE A 77 1.42 -9.38 -22.66
N THR A 78 1.39 -9.48 -23.99
CA THR A 78 2.43 -10.16 -24.77
C THR A 78 3.76 -9.43 -24.68
N GLU A 79 3.77 -8.13 -24.88
CA GLU A 79 4.98 -7.30 -24.84
C GLU A 79 5.62 -7.20 -23.46
N MET A 80 4.80 -7.29 -22.41
CA MET A 80 5.22 -7.09 -21.04
C MET A 80 6.04 -8.27 -20.49
N ALA A 81 7.18 -7.98 -19.85
CA ALA A 81 7.90 -8.96 -19.05
C ALA A 81 7.40 -8.99 -17.60
N TRP A 82 7.38 -10.19 -17.01
CA TRP A 82 7.07 -10.40 -15.60
C TRP A 82 8.25 -11.09 -14.90
N ASN A 83 8.61 -10.62 -13.73
CA ASN A 83 9.56 -11.31 -12.87
C ASN A 83 9.21 -11.02 -11.42
N GLY A 84 8.31 -11.81 -10.87
CA GLY A 84 7.79 -11.55 -9.54
C GLY A 84 7.04 -12.74 -8.94
N SER A 85 6.36 -12.47 -7.82
CA SER A 85 5.50 -13.45 -7.15
C SER A 85 4.04 -13.01 -7.24
N ILE A 86 3.17 -13.95 -7.55
CA ILE A 86 1.72 -13.74 -7.50
C ILE A 86 1.34 -13.51 -6.05
N ARG A 87 0.76 -12.36 -5.73
CA ARG A 87 0.31 -12.00 -4.39
C ARG A 87 -1.17 -12.20 -4.19
N LYS A 88 -1.93 -12.02 -5.25
CA LYS A 88 -3.38 -12.18 -5.23
C LYS A 88 -3.83 -12.67 -6.61
N LYS A 89 -4.82 -13.53 -6.63
CA LYS A 89 -5.60 -13.86 -7.82
C LYS A 89 -7.07 -13.81 -7.45
N TYR A 90 -7.90 -13.25 -8.31
CA TYR A 90 -9.35 -13.19 -8.11
C TYR A 90 -10.05 -13.04 -9.45
N ALA A 91 -11.27 -13.52 -9.51
CA ALA A 91 -12.17 -13.31 -10.63
C ALA A 91 -13.26 -12.33 -10.23
N ASP A 92 -13.63 -11.46 -11.16
CA ASP A 92 -14.71 -10.50 -10.99
C ASP A 92 -15.64 -10.56 -12.20
N ALA A 93 -16.91 -10.79 -11.95
CA ALA A 93 -17.95 -10.84 -12.97
C ALA A 93 -18.63 -9.46 -13.06
N LYS A 94 -18.12 -8.58 -13.91
CA LYS A 94 -18.75 -7.26 -14.12
C LYS A 94 -20.12 -7.37 -14.78
N ASN A 95 -20.26 -8.35 -15.69
CA ASN A 95 -21.51 -8.67 -16.37
C ASN A 95 -21.69 -10.19 -16.40
N LYS A 96 -22.92 -10.68 -16.63
CA LYS A 96 -23.22 -12.13 -16.72
C LYS A 96 -22.43 -12.87 -17.80
N SER A 97 -21.90 -12.14 -18.79
CA SER A 97 -21.19 -12.70 -19.95
C SER A 97 -19.67 -12.47 -19.93
N GLU A 98 -19.16 -11.66 -19.01
CA GLU A 98 -17.75 -11.27 -19.03
C GLU A 98 -17.14 -11.44 -17.64
N ILE A 99 -16.23 -12.40 -17.52
CA ILE A 99 -15.51 -12.70 -16.29
C ILE A 99 -14.08 -12.22 -16.46
N HIS A 100 -13.68 -11.30 -15.59
CA HIS A 100 -12.34 -10.80 -15.52
C HIS A 100 -11.49 -11.64 -14.56
N TYR A 101 -10.31 -12.06 -14.98
CA TYR A 101 -9.37 -12.86 -14.18
C TYR A 101 -8.14 -12.04 -13.84
N TYR A 102 -8.06 -11.52 -12.63
CA TYR A 102 -7.00 -10.64 -12.18
C TYR A 102 -5.86 -11.39 -11.51
N LEU A 103 -4.63 -11.09 -11.94
CA LEU A 103 -3.40 -11.51 -11.28
C LEU A 103 -2.63 -10.29 -10.78
N VAL A 104 -2.36 -10.23 -9.49
CA VAL A 104 -1.51 -9.20 -8.89
C VAL A 104 -0.12 -9.77 -8.68
N ILE A 105 0.84 -9.31 -9.47
CA ILE A 105 2.23 -9.75 -9.45
C ILE A 105 3.07 -8.69 -8.75
N LYS A 106 3.81 -9.07 -7.70
CA LYS A 106 4.78 -8.22 -7.01
C LYS A 106 6.18 -8.54 -7.50
N GLU A 107 6.81 -7.59 -8.16
CA GLU A 107 8.19 -7.70 -8.62
C GLU A 107 9.22 -7.52 -7.49
N ALA A 108 10.47 -7.95 -7.74
CA ALA A 108 11.55 -7.86 -6.76
C ALA A 108 11.83 -6.42 -6.29
N LYS A 109 11.61 -5.42 -7.15
CA LYS A 109 11.73 -3.99 -6.83
C LYS A 109 10.56 -3.43 -6.02
N GLY A 110 9.60 -4.26 -5.63
CA GLY A 110 8.40 -3.85 -4.87
C GLY A 110 7.27 -3.31 -5.73
N GLN A 111 7.46 -3.13 -7.02
CA GLN A 111 6.42 -2.72 -7.95
C GLN A 111 5.36 -3.81 -8.06
N LYS A 112 4.11 -3.37 -8.19
CA LYS A 112 2.99 -4.25 -8.43
C LYS A 112 2.49 -4.07 -9.85
N LYS A 113 2.21 -5.18 -10.51
CA LYS A 113 1.55 -5.23 -11.81
C LYS A 113 0.23 -5.97 -11.64
N VAL A 114 -0.84 -5.38 -12.15
CA VAL A 114 -2.16 -6.01 -12.19
C VAL A 114 -2.45 -6.38 -13.62
N VAL A 115 -2.64 -7.66 -13.86
CA VAL A 115 -2.91 -8.22 -15.19
C VAL A 115 -4.33 -8.76 -15.18
N ASP A 116 -5.13 -8.33 -16.13
CA ASP A 116 -6.48 -8.84 -16.37
C ASP A 116 -6.45 -9.76 -17.59
N LEU A 117 -6.81 -11.00 -17.37
CA LEU A 117 -6.80 -12.05 -18.38
C LEU A 117 -8.22 -12.26 -18.99
N VAL A 118 -8.98 -11.18 -19.16
CA VAL A 118 -10.36 -11.24 -19.65
C VAL A 118 -10.48 -11.93 -21.00
N GLU A 119 -9.54 -11.70 -21.90
CA GLU A 119 -9.51 -12.32 -23.24
C GLU A 119 -8.78 -13.65 -23.28
N ALA A 120 -8.17 -14.08 -22.18
CA ALA A 120 -7.39 -15.30 -22.14
C ALA A 120 -8.23 -16.49 -21.68
N ASP A 121 -7.84 -17.68 -22.15
CA ASP A 121 -8.37 -18.94 -21.64
C ASP A 121 -8.14 -19.04 -20.13
N PRO A 122 -9.17 -19.31 -19.31
CA PRO A 122 -9.07 -19.41 -17.86
C PRO A 122 -8.11 -20.52 -17.37
N VAL A 123 -7.75 -21.45 -18.23
CA VAL A 123 -6.85 -22.57 -17.89
C VAL A 123 -5.53 -22.10 -17.28
N PHE A 124 -4.94 -21.03 -17.82
CA PHE A 124 -3.71 -20.45 -17.24
C PHE A 124 -3.98 -19.92 -15.82
N PHE A 125 -5.05 -19.16 -15.64
CA PHE A 125 -5.43 -18.60 -14.34
C PHE A 125 -5.66 -19.71 -13.30
N ASP A 126 -6.28 -20.82 -13.68
CA ASP A 126 -6.57 -21.92 -12.78
C ASP A 126 -5.31 -22.69 -12.37
N GLN A 127 -4.35 -22.83 -13.28
CA GLN A 127 -3.11 -23.57 -13.03
C GLN A 127 -2.09 -22.83 -12.15
N VAL A 128 -2.19 -21.50 -12.04
CA VAL A 128 -1.32 -20.71 -11.17
C VAL A 128 -1.91 -20.60 -9.76
N ALA A 129 -1.05 -20.58 -8.75
CA ALA A 129 -1.46 -20.47 -7.36
C ALA A 129 -0.74 -19.31 -6.64
N VAL A 130 -1.25 -18.92 -5.48
CA VAL A 130 -0.66 -17.94 -4.59
C VAL A 130 -0.04 -18.68 -3.39
N PRO A 131 1.17 -18.32 -3.00
CA PRO A 131 2.19 -17.51 -3.67
C PRO A 131 3.05 -18.39 -4.60
N GLN A 132 3.09 -18.07 -5.87
CA GLN A 132 4.04 -18.69 -6.81
C GLN A 132 4.88 -17.61 -7.48
N ARG A 133 6.14 -17.94 -7.80
CA ARG A 133 6.97 -17.07 -8.60
C ARG A 133 6.70 -17.32 -10.07
N VAL A 134 6.53 -16.23 -10.82
CA VAL A 134 6.29 -16.27 -12.26
C VAL A 134 7.33 -15.44 -12.99
N ILE A 135 7.83 -16.00 -14.10
CA ILE A 135 8.78 -15.33 -14.97
C ILE A 135 8.24 -15.46 -16.39
N LYS A 136 8.04 -14.34 -17.05
CA LYS A 136 7.63 -14.23 -18.45
C LYS A 136 8.57 -13.28 -19.16
N SER A 137 9.11 -13.67 -20.27
CA SER A 137 9.90 -12.78 -21.13
C SER A 137 9.00 -11.83 -21.92
N ALA A 138 9.52 -10.67 -22.28
CA ALA A 138 8.85 -9.79 -23.22
C ALA A 138 8.63 -10.53 -24.57
N ASN A 139 7.54 -10.19 -25.24
CA ASN A 139 7.15 -10.76 -26.52
C ASN A 139 6.99 -12.30 -26.50
N SER A 140 6.61 -12.85 -25.35
CA SER A 140 6.34 -14.28 -25.19
C SER A 140 5.07 -14.50 -24.40
N LEU A 141 4.34 -15.54 -24.73
CA LEU A 141 3.16 -15.98 -23.97
C LEU A 141 3.50 -17.12 -23.00
N ASP A 142 4.76 -17.57 -23.02
CA ASP A 142 5.21 -18.64 -22.14
C ASP A 142 5.59 -18.06 -20.77
N VAL A 143 4.98 -18.58 -19.73
CA VAL A 143 5.20 -18.18 -18.34
C VAL A 143 5.80 -19.34 -17.57
N ARG A 144 7.04 -19.18 -17.11
CA ARG A 144 7.68 -20.13 -16.20
C ARG A 144 7.16 -19.91 -14.79
N VAL A 145 6.61 -20.95 -14.21
CA VAL A 145 6.04 -20.96 -12.86
C VAL A 145 6.92 -21.80 -11.95
N THR A 146 7.50 -21.18 -10.94
CA THR A 146 8.29 -21.89 -9.91
C THR A 146 7.39 -22.29 -8.76
N ARG A 147 7.36 -23.60 -8.48
CA ARG A 147 6.57 -24.22 -7.42
C ARG A 147 7.47 -24.64 -6.26
N PHE A 148 7.00 -24.43 -5.04
CA PHE A 148 7.66 -25.00 -3.87
C PHE A 148 7.63 -26.52 -3.95
N SER A 149 8.81 -27.16 -3.84
CA SER A 149 8.96 -28.64 -3.83
C SER A 149 8.58 -29.38 -5.11
N LYS A 150 8.38 -28.68 -6.24
CA LYS A 150 8.10 -29.31 -7.56
C LYS A 150 8.99 -28.66 -8.61
N PRO A 151 9.30 -29.37 -9.70
CA PRO A 151 10.05 -28.78 -10.81
C PRO A 151 9.29 -27.59 -11.40
N ASP A 152 10.04 -26.62 -11.92
CA ASP A 152 9.48 -25.50 -12.64
C ASP A 152 8.65 -25.99 -13.81
N THR A 153 7.54 -25.33 -14.05
CA THR A 153 6.62 -25.67 -15.14
C THR A 153 6.46 -24.44 -16.02
N THR A 154 6.47 -24.64 -17.33
CA THR A 154 6.13 -23.58 -18.29
C THR A 154 4.65 -23.72 -18.67
N LEU A 155 3.90 -22.66 -18.45
CA LEU A 155 2.50 -22.54 -18.83
C LEU A 155 2.38 -21.50 -19.93
N LYS A 156 1.50 -21.74 -20.89
CA LYS A 156 1.26 -20.81 -21.99
C LYS A 156 -0.07 -20.06 -21.79
N ILE A 157 -0.02 -18.75 -21.90
CA ILE A 157 -1.24 -17.93 -21.98
C ILE A 157 -1.81 -18.11 -23.39
N LYS A 158 -3.09 -18.47 -23.49
CA LYS A 158 -3.81 -18.54 -24.75
C LYS A 158 -4.88 -17.48 -24.77
N PHE A 159 -4.88 -16.62 -25.75
CA PHE A 159 -5.97 -15.69 -25.99
C PHE A 159 -6.99 -16.30 -26.94
N ASN A 160 -8.24 -16.05 -26.67
CA ASN A 160 -9.30 -16.46 -27.57
C ASN A 160 -9.27 -15.51 -28.78
N PRO A 161 -9.28 -16.02 -30.01
CA PRO A 161 -9.40 -15.15 -31.19
C PRO A 161 -10.76 -14.45 -31.12
N SER A 162 -10.75 -13.14 -31.23
CA SER A 162 -11.93 -12.28 -31.33
C SER A 162 -12.64 -12.51 -32.68
#